data_090da3f3b43f7c1137c458fcda750064
#
_entry.id   090da3f3b43f7c1137c458fcda750064
#
_cell.length_a   1.000
_cell.length_b   1.000
_cell.length_c   1.000
_cell.angle_alpha   90.00
_cell.angle_beta   90.00
_cell.angle_gamma   90.00
#
_symmetry.space_group_name_H-M   'P 1'
#
loop_
_entity.id
_entity.type
_entity.pdbx_description
1 polymer ?
#
loop_
_entity_poly.entity_id
_entity_poly.type
_entity_poly.pdbx_seq_one_letter_code
_entity_poly.pdbx_strand_id
1 'polypeptide(L)'
;NLLDKIRYLAKGCDVSFIVLDHLSIAVSGLENGSDGRALDERKAIDVLMTQLRSLVEETGIGMILVSHLRRPEGNKGFEEGIATSLNALRGSASIAQLSDSVIGLERNQQSEDEANQVTVRVLKNRFSGETGIATTLYFDKQTGRLSESEFTQDEFNAEY
;
A
#
# COMPACT_ATOMS: atom_id res chain seq x y z
N ASN A 1 -5.89 -1.20 22.17
CA ASN A 1 -5.04 -1.74 21.10
C ASN A 1 -5.34 -1.04 19.75
N LEU A 2 -4.67 -1.43 18.64
CA LEU A 2 -4.88 -0.83 17.32
C LEU A 2 -6.33 -0.96 16.83
N LEU A 3 -6.91 -2.15 16.95
CA LEU A 3 -8.27 -2.44 16.48
C LEU A 3 -9.33 -1.63 17.25
N ASP A 4 -9.15 -1.43 18.56
CA ASP A 4 -10.05 -0.60 19.35
C ASP A 4 -9.99 0.87 18.95
N LYS A 5 -8.77 1.36 18.63
CA LYS A 5 -8.61 2.73 18.11
C LYS A 5 -9.33 2.91 16.77
N ILE A 6 -9.16 1.95 15.84
CA ILE A 6 -9.83 1.98 14.54
C ILE A 6 -11.36 1.95 14.72
N ARG A 7 -11.86 1.07 15.59
CA ARG A 7 -13.30 0.98 15.90
C ARG A 7 -13.85 2.27 16.49
N TYR A 8 -13.09 2.89 17.39
CA TYR A 8 -13.46 4.18 17.97
C TYR A 8 -13.51 5.28 16.92
N LEU A 9 -12.51 5.37 16.03
CA LEU A 9 -12.49 6.35 14.94
C LEU A 9 -13.70 6.16 14.00
N ALA A 10 -14.00 4.90 13.66
CA ALA A 10 -15.11 4.59 12.78
C ALA A 10 -16.49 4.90 13.39
N LYS A 11 -16.72 4.44 14.63
CA LYS A 11 -18.06 4.53 15.27
C LYS A 11 -18.24 5.78 16.14
N GLY A 12 -17.15 6.28 16.73
CA GLY A 12 -17.20 7.43 17.65
C GLY A 12 -16.89 8.77 16.98
N CYS A 13 -16.09 8.75 15.93
CA CYS A 13 -15.67 9.96 15.22
C CYS A 13 -16.22 10.05 13.79
N ASP A 14 -17.06 9.11 13.37
CA ASP A 14 -17.68 9.04 12.03
C ASP A 14 -16.67 9.11 10.87
N VAL A 15 -15.52 8.47 11.04
CA VAL A 15 -14.46 8.43 10.04
C VAL A 15 -14.84 7.43 8.95
N SER A 16 -14.83 7.88 7.69
CA SER A 16 -15.18 7.04 6.53
C SER A 16 -14.00 6.24 5.98
N PHE A 17 -12.76 6.74 6.13
CA PHE A 17 -11.55 6.10 5.61
C PHE A 17 -10.42 6.12 6.62
N ILE A 18 -9.65 5.03 6.68
CA ILE A 18 -8.44 4.92 7.50
C ILE A 18 -7.29 4.45 6.62
N VAL A 19 -6.15 5.13 6.73
CA VAL A 19 -4.89 4.72 6.13
C VAL A 19 -3.99 4.14 7.21
N LEU A 20 -3.51 2.92 7.01
CA LEU A 20 -2.55 2.26 7.89
C LEU A 20 -1.19 2.11 7.17
N ASP A 21 -0.22 2.92 7.57
CA ASP A 21 1.15 2.92 7.05
C ASP A 21 2.12 2.56 8.18
N HIS A 22 2.79 1.45 8.10
CA HIS A 22 2.60 0.30 7.24
C HIS A 22 2.33 -0.97 8.06
N LEU A 23 1.90 -2.03 7.38
CA LEU A 23 1.41 -3.27 8.01
C LEU A 23 2.43 -3.93 8.95
N SER A 24 3.73 -3.97 8.60
CA SER A 24 4.76 -4.59 9.44
C SER A 24 4.96 -3.88 10.80
N ILE A 25 4.80 -2.54 10.86
CA ILE A 25 4.84 -1.81 12.15
C ILE A 25 3.62 -2.18 13.01
N ALA A 26 2.46 -2.32 12.40
CA ALA A 26 1.26 -2.70 13.13
C ALA A 26 1.40 -4.09 13.76
N VAL A 27 2.07 -5.02 13.09
CA VAL A 27 2.34 -6.38 13.59
C VAL A 27 3.37 -6.35 14.74
N SER A 28 4.48 -5.63 14.59
CA SER A 28 5.52 -5.54 15.64
C SER A 28 4.99 -4.95 16.96
N GLY A 29 3.96 -4.10 16.88
CA GLY A 29 3.25 -3.60 18.06
C GLY A 29 2.38 -4.63 18.77
N LEU A 30 2.00 -5.72 18.10
CA LEU A 30 1.22 -6.82 18.68
C LEU A 30 2.11 -7.88 19.35
N GLU A 31 3.37 -8.04 18.92
CA GLU A 31 4.31 -9.02 19.46
C GLU A 31 4.74 -8.74 20.90
N ASN A 32 4.57 -7.53 21.39
CA ASN A 32 4.88 -7.13 22.77
C ASN A 32 3.81 -7.53 23.82
N GLY A 33 2.86 -8.39 23.45
CA GLY A 33 1.82 -8.93 24.33
C GLY A 33 2.25 -10.22 25.03
N SER A 34 2.57 -10.12 26.27
CA SER A 34 2.52 -11.02 27.45
C SER A 34 3.07 -12.45 27.44
N ASP A 35 3.42 -13.11 26.34
CA ASP A 35 3.82 -14.54 26.39
C ASP A 35 5.23 -14.89 25.88
N GLY A 36 6.07 -13.92 25.55
CA GLY A 36 7.51 -14.16 25.28
C GLY A 36 7.85 -15.07 24.09
N ARG A 37 6.86 -15.52 23.32
CA ARG A 37 7.06 -16.25 22.07
C ARG A 37 6.97 -15.27 20.90
N ALA A 38 8.08 -15.09 20.20
CA ALA A 38 8.07 -14.41 18.90
C ALA A 38 7.09 -15.17 17.98
N LEU A 39 5.92 -14.58 17.75
CA LEU A 39 5.02 -15.04 16.69
C LEU A 39 5.77 -14.90 15.37
N ASP A 40 5.77 -15.94 14.55
CA ASP A 40 6.23 -15.84 13.17
C ASP A 40 5.51 -14.65 12.51
N GLU A 41 6.26 -13.66 12.02
CA GLU A 41 5.75 -12.41 11.40
C GLU A 41 4.61 -12.73 10.42
N ARG A 42 4.73 -13.84 9.68
CA ARG A 42 3.71 -14.27 8.73
C ARG A 42 2.38 -14.60 9.42
N LYS A 43 2.41 -15.34 10.52
CA LYS A 43 1.20 -15.69 11.28
C LYS A 43 0.57 -14.45 11.91
N ALA A 44 1.39 -13.54 12.40
CA ALA A 44 0.90 -12.29 12.98
C ALA A 44 0.22 -11.42 11.92
N ILE A 45 0.75 -11.37 10.70
CA ILE A 45 0.11 -10.70 9.55
C ILE A 45 -1.22 -11.38 9.20
N ASP A 46 -1.29 -12.72 9.15
CA ASP A 46 -2.53 -13.44 8.85
C ASP A 46 -3.64 -13.12 9.86
N VAL A 47 -3.29 -13.13 11.14
CA VAL A 47 -4.24 -12.78 12.20
C VAL A 47 -4.70 -11.34 12.08
N LEU A 48 -3.76 -10.39 11.90
CA LEU A 48 -4.09 -8.98 11.77
C LEU A 48 -4.96 -8.71 10.54
N MET A 49 -4.63 -9.27 9.38
CA MET A 49 -5.41 -9.11 8.16
C MET A 49 -6.85 -9.63 8.33
N THR A 50 -7.02 -10.78 8.99
CA THR A 50 -8.34 -11.33 9.29
C THR A 50 -9.13 -10.41 10.21
N GLN A 51 -8.50 -9.87 11.25
CA GLN A 51 -9.13 -8.96 12.19
C GLN A 51 -9.50 -7.62 11.53
N LEU A 52 -8.61 -7.07 10.69
CA LEU A 52 -8.88 -5.84 9.94
C LEU A 52 -10.03 -6.04 8.95
N ARG A 53 -10.09 -7.18 8.25
CA ARG A 53 -11.20 -7.50 7.36
C ARG A 53 -12.53 -7.54 8.10
N SER A 54 -12.58 -8.26 9.22
CA SER A 54 -13.78 -8.33 10.05
C SER A 54 -14.22 -6.96 10.57
N LEU A 55 -13.24 -6.11 10.93
CA LEU A 55 -13.52 -4.76 11.42
C LEU A 55 -14.07 -3.84 10.31
N VAL A 56 -13.54 -3.93 9.08
CA VAL A 56 -14.06 -3.22 7.91
C VAL A 56 -15.50 -3.64 7.63
N GLU A 57 -15.81 -4.94 7.67
CA GLU A 57 -17.17 -5.47 7.50
C GLU A 57 -18.12 -5.03 8.63
N GLU A 58 -17.64 -4.99 9.86
CA GLU A 58 -18.42 -4.53 11.03
C GLU A 58 -18.76 -3.04 10.96
N THR A 59 -17.82 -2.22 10.50
CA THR A 59 -17.90 -0.75 10.60
C THR A 59 -18.32 -0.08 9.30
N GLY A 60 -18.14 -0.74 8.16
CA GLY A 60 -18.40 -0.17 6.83
C GLY A 60 -17.39 0.86 6.35
N ILE A 61 -16.25 1.03 7.06
CA ILE A 61 -15.21 2.00 6.66
C ILE A 61 -14.41 1.51 5.45
N GLY A 62 -13.88 2.45 4.66
CA GLY A 62 -12.82 2.19 3.70
C GLY A 62 -11.46 2.06 4.42
N MET A 63 -10.64 1.09 4.02
CA MET A 63 -9.30 0.91 4.59
C MET A 63 -8.25 0.81 3.51
N ILE A 64 -7.21 1.63 3.64
CA ILE A 64 -6.03 1.61 2.79
C ILE A 64 -4.86 1.11 3.62
N LEU A 65 -4.25 0.00 3.20
CA LEU A 65 -3.09 -0.60 3.85
C LEU A 65 -1.85 -0.39 2.99
N VAL A 66 -0.79 0.13 3.58
CA VAL A 66 0.52 0.18 2.95
C VAL A 66 1.29 -1.08 3.34
N SER A 67 1.80 -1.80 2.33
CA SER A 67 2.61 -2.99 2.52
C SER A 67 3.92 -2.88 1.74
N HIS A 68 5.01 -3.28 2.37
CA HIS A 68 6.30 -3.38 1.71
C HIS A 68 6.38 -4.59 0.79
N LEU A 69 7.22 -4.49 -0.22
CA LEU A 69 7.55 -5.59 -1.10
C LEU A 69 8.74 -6.40 -0.55
N ARG A 70 8.75 -7.70 -0.83
CA ARG A 70 9.96 -8.53 -0.66
C ARG A 70 10.95 -8.14 -1.73
N ARG A 71 12.24 -8.22 -1.38
CA ARG A 71 13.29 -8.09 -2.37
C ARG A 71 13.06 -9.10 -3.51
N PRO A 72 13.08 -8.66 -4.78
CA PRO A 72 12.91 -9.58 -5.90
C PRO A 72 14.07 -10.58 -5.95
N GLU A 73 13.80 -11.76 -6.50
CA GLU A 73 14.84 -12.73 -6.78
C GLU A 73 15.65 -12.26 -8.00
N GLY A 74 16.98 -12.17 -7.87
CA GLY A 74 17.87 -11.73 -8.93
C GLY A 74 18.72 -10.52 -8.53
N ASN A 75 19.40 -9.95 -9.52
CA ASN A 75 20.35 -8.85 -9.29
C ASN A 75 19.73 -7.46 -9.36
N LYS A 76 18.49 -7.34 -9.86
CA LYS A 76 17.79 -6.05 -9.98
C LYS A 76 16.81 -5.86 -8.85
N GLY A 77 16.68 -4.61 -8.38
CA GLY A 77 15.71 -4.20 -7.37
C GLY A 77 14.46 -3.55 -7.97
N PHE A 78 13.44 -3.32 -7.16
CA PHE A 78 12.25 -2.56 -7.58
C PHE A 78 12.59 -1.12 -7.95
N GLU A 79 13.67 -0.58 -7.37
CA GLU A 79 14.24 0.73 -7.69
C GLU A 79 14.78 0.83 -9.13
N GLU A 80 14.95 -0.29 -9.80
CA GLU A 80 15.35 -0.38 -11.22
C GLU A 80 14.17 -0.62 -12.17
N GLY A 81 12.94 -0.42 -11.70
CA GLY A 81 11.72 -0.49 -12.52
C GLY A 81 11.17 -1.89 -12.75
N ILE A 82 11.53 -2.87 -11.91
CA ILE A 82 10.89 -4.20 -11.97
C ILE A 82 9.40 -4.07 -11.66
N ALA A 83 8.58 -4.68 -12.50
CA ALA A 83 7.13 -4.71 -12.30
C ALA A 83 6.75 -5.44 -11.00
N THR A 84 5.81 -4.85 -10.27
CA THR A 84 5.27 -5.45 -9.06
C THR A 84 4.34 -6.61 -9.35
N SER A 85 4.19 -7.51 -8.40
CA SER A 85 3.27 -8.65 -8.48
C SER A 85 2.70 -8.99 -7.10
N LEU A 86 1.60 -9.74 -7.06
CA LEU A 86 1.03 -10.22 -5.79
C LEU A 86 2.01 -11.07 -4.99
N ASN A 87 2.88 -11.82 -5.66
CA ASN A 87 3.90 -12.64 -5.03
C ASN A 87 5.03 -11.81 -4.39
N ALA A 88 5.17 -10.55 -4.78
CA ALA A 88 6.16 -9.64 -4.22
C ALA A 88 5.72 -9.02 -2.88
N LEU A 89 4.47 -9.18 -2.46
CA LEU A 89 4.01 -8.70 -1.16
C LEU A 89 4.79 -9.36 -0.03
N ARG A 90 5.35 -8.52 0.85
CA ARG A 90 6.09 -9.00 2.02
C ARG A 90 5.13 -9.47 3.10
N GLY A 91 5.39 -10.66 3.60
CA GLY A 91 4.70 -11.23 4.75
C GLY A 91 3.83 -12.41 4.37
N SER A 92 2.59 -12.22 4.00
CA SER A 92 1.65 -13.32 3.82
C SER A 92 0.76 -13.18 2.57
N ALA A 93 0.35 -14.32 2.03
CA ALA A 93 -0.65 -14.41 0.97
C ALA A 93 -2.02 -13.83 1.40
N SER A 94 -2.30 -13.76 2.71
CA SER A 94 -3.54 -13.20 3.25
C SER A 94 -3.73 -11.73 2.85
N ILE A 95 -2.64 -10.96 2.67
CA ILE A 95 -2.71 -9.58 2.21
C ILE A 95 -3.44 -9.52 0.86
N ALA A 96 -2.98 -10.33 -0.11
CA ALA A 96 -3.61 -10.39 -1.41
C ALA A 96 -5.02 -11.02 -1.36
N GLN A 97 -5.23 -12.04 -0.52
CA GLN A 97 -6.51 -12.77 -0.46
C GLN A 97 -7.63 -11.93 0.14
N LEU A 98 -7.35 -11.20 1.23
CA LEU A 98 -8.35 -10.46 2.01
C LEU A 98 -8.58 -9.02 1.50
N SER A 99 -7.67 -8.47 0.68
CA SER A 99 -7.87 -7.18 0.04
C SER A 99 -8.84 -7.28 -1.13
N ASP A 100 -9.69 -6.28 -1.31
CA ASP A 100 -10.58 -6.18 -2.45
C ASP A 100 -9.84 -5.70 -3.71
N SER A 101 -8.90 -4.77 -3.52
CA SER A 101 -8.01 -4.29 -4.57
C SER A 101 -6.57 -4.26 -4.08
N VAL A 102 -5.62 -4.51 -4.98
CA VAL A 102 -4.19 -4.37 -4.71
C VAL A 102 -3.58 -3.52 -5.82
N ILE A 103 -2.92 -2.45 -5.42
CA ILE A 103 -2.28 -1.49 -6.33
C ILE A 103 -0.78 -1.52 -6.06
N GLY A 104 0.01 -1.71 -7.11
CA GLY A 104 1.45 -1.58 -7.11
C GLY A 104 1.86 -0.19 -7.62
N LEU A 105 2.79 0.45 -6.94
CA LEU A 105 3.44 1.69 -7.38
C LEU A 105 4.87 1.34 -7.78
N GLU A 106 5.20 1.57 -9.04
CA GLU A 106 6.47 1.19 -9.65
C GLU A 106 7.21 2.43 -10.11
N ARG A 107 8.51 2.49 -9.82
CA ARG A 107 9.35 3.61 -10.22
C ARG A 107 10.75 3.15 -10.53
N ASN A 108 11.29 3.53 -11.70
CA ASN A 108 12.68 3.32 -12.05
C ASN A 108 13.52 4.52 -11.61
N GLN A 109 14.05 4.46 -10.39
CA GLN A 109 14.85 5.55 -9.82
C GLN A 109 16.26 5.64 -10.41
N GLN A 110 16.71 4.59 -11.10
CA GLN A 110 18.04 4.51 -11.72
C GLN A 110 18.06 5.01 -13.16
N SER A 111 16.91 5.19 -13.79
CA SER A 111 16.79 5.77 -15.12
C SER A 111 16.90 7.29 -15.07
N GLU A 112 17.69 7.89 -15.96
CA GLU A 112 17.77 9.35 -16.10
C GLU A 112 16.45 9.93 -16.65
N ASP A 113 15.81 9.22 -17.59
CA ASP A 113 14.61 9.70 -18.28
C ASP A 113 13.32 9.40 -17.52
N GLU A 114 13.25 8.27 -16.79
CA GLU A 114 12.03 7.78 -16.17
C GLU A 114 12.01 7.97 -14.63
N ALA A 115 13.07 8.56 -14.06
CA ALA A 115 13.20 8.69 -12.60
C ALA A 115 12.05 9.45 -11.90
N ASN A 116 11.30 10.24 -12.66
CA ASN A 116 10.14 10.97 -12.15
C ASN A 116 8.80 10.31 -12.49
N GLN A 117 8.81 9.22 -13.26
CA GLN A 117 7.60 8.49 -13.63
C GLN A 117 7.25 7.44 -12.60
N VAL A 118 5.98 7.36 -12.22
CA VAL A 118 5.43 6.35 -11.32
C VAL A 118 4.33 5.61 -12.06
N THR A 119 4.56 4.35 -12.37
CA THR A 119 3.54 3.48 -12.95
C THR A 119 2.61 2.98 -11.85
N VAL A 120 1.32 3.21 -12.01
CA VAL A 120 0.25 2.69 -11.16
C VAL A 120 -0.28 1.42 -11.81
N ARG A 121 -0.08 0.28 -11.14
CA ARG A 121 -0.52 -1.02 -11.63
C ARG A 121 -1.58 -1.63 -10.72
N VAL A 122 -2.70 -2.05 -11.31
CA VAL A 122 -3.71 -2.85 -10.62
C VAL A 122 -3.27 -4.30 -10.65
N LEU A 123 -2.93 -4.86 -9.48
CA LEU A 123 -2.51 -6.25 -9.31
C LEU A 123 -3.69 -7.17 -9.01
N LYS A 124 -4.73 -6.61 -8.39
CA LYS A 124 -6.00 -7.29 -8.10
C LYS A 124 -7.14 -6.29 -8.09
N ASN A 125 -8.26 -6.68 -8.66
CA ASN A 125 -9.54 -6.00 -8.52
C ASN A 125 -10.64 -7.05 -8.39
N ARG A 126 -11.21 -7.18 -7.19
CA ARG A 126 -12.26 -8.18 -6.91
C ARG A 126 -13.55 -7.89 -7.67
N PHE A 127 -13.83 -6.63 -7.96
CA PHE A 127 -15.12 -6.20 -8.50
C PHE A 127 -15.20 -6.42 -10.02
N SER A 128 -14.15 -6.01 -10.76
CA SER A 128 -14.15 -6.14 -12.23
C SER A 128 -13.29 -7.32 -12.72
N GLY A 129 -12.34 -7.78 -11.91
CA GLY A 129 -11.32 -8.76 -12.32
C GLY A 129 -10.22 -8.18 -13.22
N GLU A 130 -10.33 -6.90 -13.63
CA GLU A 130 -9.36 -6.25 -14.48
C GLU A 130 -8.06 -5.97 -13.73
N THR A 131 -6.95 -6.23 -14.41
CA THR A 131 -5.59 -5.99 -13.89
C THR A 131 -4.71 -5.40 -15.00
N GLY A 132 -3.59 -4.81 -14.62
CA GLY A 132 -2.63 -4.22 -15.57
C GLY A 132 -2.26 -2.78 -15.19
N ILE A 133 -1.62 -2.08 -16.09
CA ILE A 133 -1.25 -0.67 -15.89
C ILE A 133 -2.52 0.17 -15.99
N ALA A 134 -2.80 0.94 -14.93
CA ALA A 134 -3.91 1.88 -14.88
C ALA A 134 -3.51 3.24 -15.44
N THR A 135 -2.38 3.78 -14.99
CA THR A 135 -1.85 5.07 -15.47
C THR A 135 -0.37 5.21 -15.13
N THR A 136 0.27 6.21 -15.71
CA THR A 136 1.59 6.70 -15.30
C THR A 136 1.41 8.10 -14.73
N LEU A 137 1.98 8.31 -13.55
CA LEU A 137 2.01 9.61 -12.87
C LEU A 137 3.42 10.19 -12.93
N TYR A 138 3.51 11.50 -12.96
CA TYR A 138 4.78 12.23 -12.98
C TYR A 138 4.98 12.95 -11.64
N PHE A 139 6.13 12.70 -11.02
CA PHE A 139 6.48 13.28 -9.74
C PHE A 139 7.26 14.58 -9.94
N ASP A 140 6.70 15.67 -9.47
CA ASP A 140 7.40 16.96 -9.40
C ASP A 140 8.23 17.04 -8.12
N LYS A 141 9.56 17.13 -8.27
CA LYS A 141 10.51 17.23 -7.16
C LYS A 141 10.41 18.53 -6.38
N GLN A 142 9.94 19.61 -7.01
CA GLN A 142 9.87 20.92 -6.36
C GLN A 142 8.65 21.02 -5.45
N THR A 143 7.50 20.52 -5.92
CA THR A 143 6.23 20.62 -5.19
C THR A 143 5.89 19.34 -4.41
N GLY A 144 6.52 18.19 -4.74
CA GLY A 144 6.19 16.88 -4.19
C GLY A 144 4.86 16.31 -4.71
N ARG A 145 4.30 16.88 -5.77
CA ARG A 145 3.02 16.45 -6.34
C ARG A 145 3.20 15.37 -7.39
N LEU A 146 2.15 14.58 -7.57
CA LEU A 146 1.99 13.65 -8.68
C LEU A 146 0.89 14.16 -9.61
N SER A 147 1.11 14.12 -10.93
CA SER A 147 0.14 14.47 -11.97
C SER A 147 0.09 13.41 -13.06
N GLU A 148 -0.96 13.41 -13.86
CA GLU A 148 -1.11 12.52 -15.03
C GLU A 148 -0.34 13.00 -16.26
N SER A 149 0.17 14.23 -16.24
CA SER A 149 1.02 14.80 -17.30
C SER A 149 2.36 15.26 -16.72
N GLU A 150 3.38 15.37 -17.57
CA GLU A 150 4.61 16.03 -17.17
C GLU A 150 4.32 17.50 -16.85
N PHE A 151 4.89 17.97 -15.72
CA PHE A 151 4.79 19.37 -15.36
C PHE A 151 5.59 20.22 -16.33
N THR A 152 4.91 21.10 -17.08
CA THR A 152 5.57 22.12 -17.87
C THR A 152 5.74 23.38 -17.02
N GLN A 153 6.85 24.11 -17.22
CA GLN A 153 7.17 25.31 -16.46
C GLN A 153 6.11 26.43 -16.63
N ASP A 154 5.33 26.35 -17.73
CA ASP A 154 4.26 27.28 -18.05
C ASP A 154 2.98 27.06 -17.21
N GLU A 155 2.70 25.82 -16.79
CA GLU A 155 1.55 25.50 -15.92
C GLU A 155 1.77 25.99 -14.47
N PHE A 156 3.02 26.06 -14.02
CA PHE A 156 3.38 26.57 -12.70
C PHE A 156 3.15 28.08 -12.56
N ASN A 157 3.32 28.83 -13.66
CA ASN A 157 3.14 30.29 -13.67
C ASN A 157 1.67 30.72 -13.84
N ALA A 158 0.75 29.80 -14.12
CA ALA A 158 -0.66 30.10 -14.35
C ALA A 158 -1.53 29.96 -13.07
N GLU A 159 -1.03 29.34 -12.00
CA GLU A 159 -1.76 29.14 -10.74
C GLU A 159 -1.41 30.13 -9.60
N TYR A 160 -0.55 31.16 -9.87
CA TYR A 160 -0.17 32.19 -8.87
C TYR A 160 -0.41 33.60 -9.38
#